data_dfc73754acf5c1b61cf8a4201d84b503
#
_entry.id   dfc73754acf5c1b61cf8a4201d84b503
#
_cell.length_a   1.000
_cell.length_b   1.000
_cell.length_c   1.000
_cell.angle_alpha   90.00
_cell.angle_beta   90.00
_cell.angle_gamma   90.00
#
_symmetry.space_group_name_H-M   'P 1'
#
loop_
_entity.id
_entity.type
_entity.pdbx_description
1 polymer ?
#
loop_
_entity_poly.entity_id
_entity_poly.type
_entity_poly.pdbx_seq_one_letter_code
_entity_poly.pdbx_strand_id
1 'polypeptide(L)'
;RNPDHVLILPGVMPIVGRTLEEAHETWRELNSLVDIDNGIRQLSTRFNMDLSAFPLDGPVPDVPAGEGNQSRVKLLTDLAYRENLTLRELAAIAAGSRGHRVLVGTADVIADDFQHWLEEGGADGFNIMPAVMPEQLSLFVELVIPELRRRGLFREEYEFSTLRQNLGLPEPDFNRPS
;
A
#
# COMPACT_ATOMS: atom_id res chain seq x y z
N ARG A 1 12.69 12.71 -20.77
CA ARG A 1 13.38 12.15 -19.59
C ARG A 1 13.77 10.71 -19.91
N ASN A 2 14.91 10.25 -19.39
CA ASN A 2 15.27 8.83 -19.51
C ASN A 2 14.35 8.01 -18.58
N PRO A 3 13.60 7.00 -19.10
CA PRO A 3 12.74 6.15 -18.27
C PRO A 3 13.52 5.40 -17.18
N ASP A 4 14.78 5.02 -17.42
CA ASP A 4 15.63 4.33 -16.44
C ASP A 4 15.96 5.18 -15.20
N HIS A 5 15.64 6.48 -15.25
CA HIS A 5 15.81 7.40 -14.12
C HIS A 5 14.49 7.65 -13.34
N VAL A 6 13.45 6.86 -13.60
CA VAL A 6 12.15 6.94 -12.92
C VAL A 6 11.91 5.62 -12.22
N LEU A 7 11.92 5.64 -10.89
CA LEU A 7 11.66 4.46 -10.07
C LEU A 7 10.21 4.48 -9.57
N ILE A 8 9.54 3.36 -9.68
CA ILE A 8 8.17 3.14 -9.19
C ILE A 8 8.25 2.42 -7.84
N LEU A 9 7.89 3.12 -6.77
CA LEU A 9 7.94 2.62 -5.40
C LEU A 9 6.54 2.71 -4.76
N PRO A 10 5.63 1.74 -5.03
CA PRO A 10 4.29 1.75 -4.45
C PRO A 10 4.33 1.65 -2.92
N GLY A 11 3.35 2.30 -2.27
CA GLY A 11 3.13 2.16 -0.83
C GLY A 11 2.46 0.83 -0.52
N VAL A 12 3.04 0.08 0.41
CA VAL A 12 2.52 -1.22 0.87
C VAL A 12 2.44 -1.21 2.39
N MET A 13 1.33 -1.72 2.93
CA MET A 13 1.11 -1.91 4.36
C MET A 13 1.22 -3.40 4.70
N PRO A 14 2.40 -3.89 5.09
CA PRO A 14 2.54 -5.27 5.52
C PRO A 14 2.02 -5.44 6.94
N ILE A 15 1.22 -6.48 7.16
CA ILE A 15 0.80 -7.01 8.45
C ILE A 15 1.55 -8.31 8.63
N VAL A 16 2.65 -8.21 9.39
CA VAL A 16 3.60 -9.31 9.56
C VAL A 16 3.24 -10.13 10.80
N GLY A 17 3.17 -11.44 10.67
CA GLY A 17 3.08 -12.37 11.78
C GLY A 17 4.18 -13.43 11.71
N ARG A 18 4.53 -14.02 12.85
CA ARG A 18 5.42 -15.19 12.92
C ARG A 18 4.76 -16.44 12.35
N THR A 19 3.43 -16.44 12.41
CA THR A 19 2.56 -17.42 11.77
C THR A 19 1.50 -16.72 10.94
N LEU A 20 0.90 -17.42 9.99
CA LEU A 20 -0.20 -16.88 9.17
C LEU A 20 -1.42 -16.50 10.05
N GLU A 21 -1.70 -17.31 11.07
CA GLU A 21 -2.79 -17.05 12.01
C GLU A 21 -2.56 -15.74 12.79
N GLU A 22 -1.35 -15.54 13.34
CA GLU A 22 -0.98 -14.29 14.03
C GLU A 22 -1.14 -13.07 13.14
N ALA A 23 -0.70 -13.14 11.87
CA ALA A 23 -0.87 -12.04 10.91
C ALA A 23 -2.35 -11.71 10.68
N HIS A 24 -3.18 -12.74 10.47
CA HIS A 24 -4.62 -12.56 10.29
C HIS A 24 -5.35 -12.08 11.54
N GLU A 25 -4.90 -12.49 12.73
CA GLU A 25 -5.46 -12.01 13.99
C GLU A 25 -5.17 -10.52 14.19
N THR A 26 -3.92 -10.11 13.99
CA THR A 26 -3.52 -8.69 14.00
C THR A 26 -4.35 -7.88 13.00
N TRP A 27 -4.53 -8.40 11.78
CA TRP A 27 -5.34 -7.72 10.76
C TRP A 27 -6.81 -7.59 11.18
N ARG A 28 -7.41 -8.65 11.76
CA ARG A 28 -8.80 -8.61 12.27
C ARG A 28 -8.94 -7.60 13.41
N GLU A 29 -7.99 -7.55 14.34
CA GLU A 29 -7.98 -6.58 15.43
C GLU A 29 -7.92 -5.14 14.91
N LEU A 30 -6.97 -4.83 14.01
CA LEU A 30 -6.85 -3.50 13.41
C LEU A 30 -8.13 -3.08 12.68
N ASN A 31 -8.75 -3.98 11.93
CA ASN A 31 -10.01 -3.70 11.26
C ASN A 31 -11.17 -3.46 12.22
N SER A 32 -11.18 -4.11 13.40
CA SER A 32 -12.21 -3.89 14.41
C SER A 32 -12.17 -2.49 15.04
N LEU A 33 -11.03 -1.83 14.96
CA LEU A 33 -10.81 -0.46 15.48
C LEU A 33 -11.13 0.63 14.45
N VAL A 34 -11.45 0.26 13.21
CA VAL A 34 -11.73 1.22 12.15
C VAL A 34 -13.04 1.96 12.40
N ASP A 35 -12.98 3.28 12.44
CA ASP A 35 -14.17 4.14 12.50
C ASP A 35 -14.81 4.22 11.10
N ILE A 36 -15.89 3.46 10.91
CA ILE A 36 -16.65 3.39 9.65
C ILE A 36 -17.25 4.74 9.28
N ASP A 37 -17.76 5.51 10.25
CA ASP A 37 -18.33 6.84 9.98
C ASP A 37 -17.27 7.80 9.45
N ASN A 38 -16.04 7.71 9.97
CA ASN A 38 -14.91 8.44 9.42
C ASN A 38 -14.55 7.95 8.00
N GLY A 39 -14.61 6.65 7.76
CA GLY A 39 -14.42 6.06 6.43
C GLY A 39 -15.43 6.60 5.41
N ILE A 40 -16.72 6.65 5.78
CA ILE A 40 -17.79 7.21 4.95
C ILE A 40 -17.53 8.69 4.65
N ARG A 41 -17.15 9.48 5.65
CA ARG A 41 -16.81 10.91 5.44
C ARG A 41 -15.64 11.09 4.47
N GLN A 42 -14.60 10.26 4.61
CA GLN A 42 -13.45 10.29 3.70
C GLN A 42 -13.82 9.91 2.26
N LEU A 43 -14.62 8.86 2.08
CA LEU A 43 -15.13 8.44 0.77
C LEU A 43 -16.03 9.51 0.16
N SER A 44 -16.96 10.07 0.94
CA SER A 44 -17.86 11.14 0.49
C SER A 44 -17.08 12.35 -0.05
N THR A 45 -16.03 12.74 0.66
CA THR A 45 -15.16 13.83 0.23
C THR A 45 -14.41 13.47 -1.07
N ARG A 46 -13.89 12.24 -1.19
CA ARG A 46 -13.13 11.80 -2.38
C ARG A 46 -14.01 11.64 -3.61
N PHE A 47 -15.23 11.11 -3.42
CA PHE A 47 -16.19 10.87 -4.49
C PHE A 47 -17.03 12.11 -4.83
N ASN A 48 -16.86 13.19 -4.03
CA ASN A 48 -17.69 14.39 -4.12
C ASN A 48 -19.20 14.06 -4.10
N MET A 49 -19.58 13.11 -3.25
CA MET A 49 -20.95 12.60 -3.13
C MET A 49 -21.23 12.24 -1.67
N ASP A 50 -22.40 12.59 -1.17
CA ASP A 50 -22.82 12.19 0.18
C ASP A 50 -23.17 10.70 0.20
N LEU A 51 -22.31 9.90 0.82
CA LEU A 51 -22.49 8.45 0.96
C LEU A 51 -23.26 8.07 2.22
N SER A 52 -23.52 9.01 3.13
CA SER A 52 -24.26 8.72 4.39
C SER A 52 -25.73 8.34 4.15
N ALA A 53 -26.27 8.70 2.99
CA ALA A 53 -27.63 8.38 2.58
C ALA A 53 -27.81 6.93 2.06
N PHE A 54 -26.72 6.21 1.83
CA PHE A 54 -26.74 4.86 1.27
C PHE A 54 -26.62 3.78 2.36
N PRO A 55 -27.21 2.59 2.15
CA PRO A 55 -27.11 1.50 3.11
C PRO A 55 -25.66 0.99 3.18
N LEU A 56 -25.09 0.93 4.39
CA LEU A 56 -23.70 0.50 4.60
C LEU A 56 -23.43 -0.92 4.10
N ASP A 57 -24.39 -1.81 4.26
CA ASP A 57 -24.27 -3.22 3.87
C ASP A 57 -24.80 -3.49 2.44
N GLY A 58 -25.12 -2.42 1.73
CA GLY A 58 -25.44 -2.44 0.30
C GLY A 58 -24.19 -2.30 -0.60
N PRO A 59 -24.39 -2.45 -1.92
CA PRO A 59 -23.33 -2.25 -2.89
C PRO A 59 -22.86 -0.78 -2.90
N VAL A 60 -21.62 -0.58 -3.32
CA VAL A 60 -21.09 0.78 -3.53
C VAL A 60 -21.90 1.45 -4.66
N PRO A 61 -22.45 2.65 -4.43
CA PRO A 61 -23.23 3.33 -5.45
C PRO A 61 -22.36 3.78 -6.62
N ASP A 62 -22.96 3.97 -7.79
CA ASP A 62 -22.26 4.53 -8.95
C ASP A 62 -21.75 5.93 -8.63
N VAL A 63 -20.46 6.13 -8.84
CA VAL A 63 -19.78 7.40 -8.59
C VAL A 63 -19.68 8.20 -9.88
N PRO A 64 -20.30 9.39 -9.96
CA PRO A 64 -20.22 10.22 -11.15
C PRO A 64 -18.78 10.62 -11.47
N ALA A 65 -18.44 10.69 -12.75
CA ALA A 65 -17.16 11.24 -13.17
C ALA A 65 -17.09 12.72 -12.78
N GLY A 66 -16.19 13.05 -11.85
CA GLY A 66 -16.01 14.42 -11.32
C GLY A 66 -14.64 15.00 -11.63
N GLU A 67 -14.48 16.32 -11.39
CA GLU A 67 -13.21 17.04 -11.64
C GLU A 67 -12.15 16.84 -10.54
N GLY A 68 -12.26 15.82 -9.68
CA GLY A 68 -11.34 15.56 -8.58
C GLY A 68 -10.19 14.62 -8.93
N ASN A 69 -9.59 14.00 -7.91
CA ASN A 69 -8.54 12.99 -8.05
C ASN A 69 -9.09 11.68 -8.67
N GLN A 70 -9.34 11.73 -9.97
CA GLN A 70 -9.99 10.66 -10.75
C GLN A 70 -9.27 9.32 -10.62
N SER A 71 -7.93 9.32 -10.53
CA SER A 71 -7.15 8.08 -10.43
C SER A 71 -7.48 7.31 -9.15
N ARG A 72 -7.62 8.00 -8.02
CA ARG A 72 -7.90 7.35 -6.73
C ARG A 72 -9.38 6.96 -6.59
N VAL A 73 -10.30 7.76 -7.15
CA VAL A 73 -11.72 7.42 -7.23
C VAL A 73 -11.87 6.14 -8.04
N LYS A 74 -11.29 6.12 -9.26
CA LYS A 74 -11.33 4.95 -10.14
C LYS A 74 -10.74 3.71 -9.48
N LEU A 75 -9.58 3.82 -8.81
CA LEU A 75 -8.95 2.70 -8.13
C LEU A 75 -9.86 2.09 -7.04
N LEU A 76 -10.53 2.94 -6.24
CA LEU A 76 -11.43 2.47 -5.18
C LEU A 76 -12.73 1.87 -5.74
N THR A 77 -13.29 2.46 -6.79
CA THR A 77 -14.50 1.93 -7.44
C THR A 77 -14.20 0.63 -8.18
N ASP A 78 -13.11 0.55 -8.93
CA ASP A 78 -12.68 -0.67 -9.61
C ASP A 78 -12.43 -1.80 -8.60
N LEU A 79 -11.81 -1.49 -7.44
CA LEU A 79 -11.64 -2.44 -6.36
C LEU A 79 -12.99 -2.92 -5.82
N ALA A 80 -13.89 -1.99 -5.52
CA ALA A 80 -15.21 -2.32 -4.98
C ALA A 80 -16.02 -3.23 -5.91
N TYR A 81 -16.02 -2.94 -7.20
CA TYR A 81 -16.75 -3.74 -8.20
C TYR A 81 -16.09 -5.10 -8.43
N ARG A 82 -14.75 -5.17 -8.51
CA ARG A 82 -14.04 -6.43 -8.72
C ARG A 82 -14.21 -7.40 -7.56
N GLU A 83 -14.15 -6.89 -6.33
CA GLU A 83 -14.23 -7.70 -5.11
C GLU A 83 -15.67 -7.78 -4.55
N ASN A 84 -16.66 -7.16 -5.21
CA ASN A 84 -18.05 -7.14 -4.78
C ASN A 84 -18.24 -6.56 -3.37
N LEU A 85 -17.50 -5.50 -3.04
CA LEU A 85 -17.48 -4.92 -1.70
C LEU A 85 -18.76 -4.17 -1.39
N THR A 86 -19.20 -4.26 -0.15
CA THR A 86 -20.20 -3.37 0.42
C THR A 86 -19.61 -1.97 0.66
N LEU A 87 -20.47 -0.97 0.83
CA LEU A 87 -20.07 0.38 1.19
C LEU A 87 -19.29 0.41 2.52
N ARG A 88 -19.69 -0.42 3.50
CA ARG A 88 -19.00 -0.60 4.78
C ARG A 88 -17.55 -1.09 4.59
N GLU A 89 -17.38 -2.13 3.79
CA GLU A 89 -16.04 -2.70 3.53
C GLU A 89 -15.14 -1.71 2.80
N LEU A 90 -15.67 -1.00 1.81
CA LEU A 90 -14.92 0.05 1.13
C LEU A 90 -14.56 1.21 2.08
N ALA A 91 -15.46 1.59 2.99
CA ALA A 91 -15.20 2.60 4.01
C ALA A 91 -14.12 2.16 4.99
N ALA A 92 -14.11 0.89 5.40
CA ALA A 92 -13.05 0.31 6.23
C ALA A 92 -11.69 0.36 5.54
N ILE A 93 -11.62 -0.01 4.26
CA ILE A 93 -10.39 0.08 3.45
C ILE A 93 -9.92 1.53 3.33
N ALA A 94 -10.84 2.46 3.07
CA ALA A 94 -10.49 3.88 2.92
C ALA A 94 -9.97 4.50 4.22
N ALA A 95 -10.52 4.13 5.37
CA ALA A 95 -10.12 4.62 6.68
C ALA A 95 -8.83 3.95 7.18
N GLY A 96 -8.70 2.62 7.00
CA GLY A 96 -7.57 1.83 7.49
C GLY A 96 -6.31 2.01 6.63
N SER A 97 -6.32 1.52 5.41
CA SER A 97 -5.15 1.52 4.52
C SER A 97 -5.01 2.77 3.65
N ARG A 98 -5.98 3.67 3.67
CA ARG A 98 -6.07 4.85 2.78
C ARG A 98 -6.01 4.50 1.28
N GLY A 99 -6.36 3.26 0.92
CA GLY A 99 -6.29 2.73 -0.42
C GLY A 99 -4.88 2.28 -0.84
N HIS A 100 -3.96 2.11 0.11
CA HIS A 100 -2.70 1.40 -0.14
C HIS A 100 -2.93 -0.11 -0.09
N ARG A 101 -2.06 -0.82 -0.77
CA ARG A 101 -2.10 -2.28 -0.79
C ARG A 101 -1.74 -2.82 0.59
N VAL A 102 -2.58 -3.72 1.10
CA VAL A 102 -2.33 -4.44 2.36
C VAL A 102 -1.85 -5.84 2.03
N LEU A 103 -0.79 -6.30 2.69
CA LEU A 103 -0.28 -7.67 2.63
C LEU A 103 -0.32 -8.26 4.03
N VAL A 104 -1.01 -9.37 4.18
CA VAL A 104 -1.14 -10.06 5.47
C VAL A 104 -0.46 -11.42 5.36
N GLY A 105 0.56 -11.67 6.19
CA GLY A 105 1.23 -12.96 6.13
C GLY A 105 2.53 -13.04 6.92
N THR A 106 3.20 -14.17 6.73
CA THR A 106 4.56 -14.42 7.22
C THR A 106 5.60 -13.73 6.33
N ALA A 107 6.85 -13.75 6.75
CA ALA A 107 7.96 -13.20 5.98
C ALA A 107 8.04 -13.78 4.57
N ASP A 108 7.85 -15.09 4.43
CA ASP A 108 7.89 -15.77 3.12
C ASP A 108 6.78 -15.26 2.19
N VAL A 109 5.54 -15.16 2.70
CA VAL A 109 4.38 -14.68 1.92
C VAL A 109 4.59 -13.25 1.43
N ILE A 110 5.12 -12.37 2.28
CA ILE A 110 5.40 -10.98 1.92
C ILE A 110 6.57 -10.90 0.93
N ALA A 111 7.61 -11.70 1.13
CA ALA A 111 8.75 -11.73 0.23
C ALA A 111 8.39 -12.32 -1.14
N ASP A 112 7.54 -13.35 -1.20
CA ASP A 112 7.02 -13.91 -2.46
C ASP A 112 6.31 -12.85 -3.29
N ASP A 113 5.46 -12.07 -2.65
CA ASP A 113 4.72 -10.99 -3.28
C ASP A 113 5.64 -9.88 -3.81
N PHE A 114 6.61 -9.44 -3.00
CA PHE A 114 7.58 -8.43 -3.43
C PHE A 114 8.43 -8.93 -4.58
N GLN A 115 8.90 -10.17 -4.51
CA GLN A 115 9.67 -10.80 -5.58
C GLN A 115 8.88 -10.83 -6.89
N HIS A 116 7.64 -11.28 -6.84
CA HIS A 116 6.74 -11.31 -8.00
C HIS A 116 6.59 -9.92 -8.65
N TRP A 117 6.34 -8.87 -7.86
CA TRP A 117 6.21 -7.51 -8.38
C TRP A 117 7.49 -6.98 -9.02
N LEU A 118 8.66 -7.31 -8.45
CA LEU A 118 9.94 -6.93 -9.00
C LEU A 118 10.24 -7.68 -10.31
N GLU A 119 10.00 -8.98 -10.35
CA GLU A 119 10.25 -9.85 -11.51
C GLU A 119 9.35 -9.51 -12.70
N GLU A 120 8.08 -9.18 -12.44
CA GLU A 120 7.11 -8.78 -13.47
C GLU A 120 7.26 -7.30 -13.90
N GLY A 121 8.20 -6.55 -13.33
CA GLY A 121 8.43 -5.15 -13.65
C GLY A 121 7.30 -4.21 -13.20
N GLY A 122 6.52 -4.62 -12.20
CA GLY A 122 5.45 -3.82 -11.62
C GLY A 122 5.93 -2.78 -10.61
N ALA A 123 7.14 -2.96 -10.08
CA ALA A 123 7.77 -2.04 -9.13
C ALA A 123 9.30 -2.16 -9.20
N ASP A 124 10.00 -1.09 -8.81
CA ASP A 124 11.45 -1.05 -8.61
C ASP A 124 11.84 -1.19 -7.13
N GLY A 125 10.85 -1.18 -6.25
CA GLY A 125 10.95 -1.29 -4.80
C GLY A 125 9.64 -0.91 -4.14
N PHE A 126 9.65 -0.74 -2.80
CA PHE A 126 8.42 -0.48 -2.05
C PHE A 126 8.63 0.56 -0.95
N ASN A 127 7.62 1.42 -0.74
CA ASN A 127 7.52 2.25 0.45
C ASN A 127 6.75 1.48 1.52
N ILE A 128 7.44 1.04 2.58
CA ILE A 128 6.83 0.29 3.66
C ILE A 128 6.09 1.23 4.60
N MET A 129 4.81 0.95 4.82
CA MET A 129 3.90 1.71 5.66
C MET A 129 3.44 0.83 6.84
N PRO A 130 4.18 0.80 7.96
CA PRO A 130 3.79 -0.03 9.10
C PRO A 130 2.43 0.39 9.66
N ALA A 131 1.52 -0.58 9.86
CA ALA A 131 0.19 -0.29 10.40
C ALA A 131 0.24 0.17 11.86
N VAL A 132 1.18 -0.38 12.63
CA VAL A 132 1.41 -0.05 14.04
C VAL A 132 2.91 0.19 14.27
N MET A 133 3.23 1.29 14.96
CA MET A 133 4.61 1.66 15.31
C MET A 133 4.82 1.51 16.82
N PRO A 134 5.97 0.96 17.27
CA PRO A 134 7.08 0.42 16.47
C PRO A 134 6.91 -1.06 16.09
N GLU A 135 5.89 -1.74 16.58
CA GLU A 135 5.76 -3.20 16.59
C GLU A 135 5.82 -3.81 15.17
N GLN A 136 4.93 -3.40 14.27
CA GLN A 136 4.90 -3.95 12.91
C GLN A 136 6.14 -3.58 12.09
N LEU A 137 6.75 -2.42 12.34
CA LEU A 137 8.05 -2.10 11.74
C LEU A 137 9.15 -3.02 12.26
N SER A 138 9.17 -3.28 13.57
CA SER A 138 10.15 -4.18 14.18
C SER A 138 10.03 -5.59 13.64
N LEU A 139 8.82 -6.14 13.54
CA LEU A 139 8.56 -7.45 12.94
C LEU A 139 8.99 -7.50 11.46
N PHE A 140 8.71 -6.45 10.71
CA PHE A 140 9.16 -6.37 9.31
C PHE A 140 10.69 -6.41 9.21
N VAL A 141 11.39 -5.62 10.01
CA VAL A 141 12.86 -5.59 10.00
C VAL A 141 13.45 -6.91 10.51
N GLU A 142 12.85 -7.51 11.53
CA GLU A 142 13.34 -8.76 12.15
C GLU A 142 13.11 -9.99 11.26
N LEU A 143 11.99 -10.06 10.56
CA LEU A 143 11.58 -11.27 9.85
C LEU A 143 11.64 -11.14 8.32
N VAL A 144 11.15 -10.02 7.76
CA VAL A 144 11.03 -9.87 6.30
C VAL A 144 12.35 -9.43 5.67
N ILE A 145 13.07 -8.49 6.27
CA ILE A 145 14.36 -8.03 5.71
C ILE A 145 15.39 -9.18 5.58
N PRO A 146 15.59 -10.07 6.58
CA PRO A 146 16.49 -11.21 6.43
C PRO A 146 16.07 -12.14 5.30
N GLU A 147 14.77 -12.37 5.12
CA GLU A 147 14.26 -13.22 4.03
C GLU A 147 14.49 -12.57 2.66
N LEU A 148 14.26 -11.27 2.52
CA LEU A 148 14.56 -10.53 1.29
C LEU A 148 16.07 -10.54 0.97
N ARG A 149 16.94 -10.45 1.98
CA ARG A 149 18.39 -10.58 1.82
C ARG A 149 18.78 -11.97 1.35
N ARG A 150 18.23 -13.01 1.98
CA ARG A 150 18.46 -14.40 1.59
C ARG A 150 18.11 -14.67 0.12
N ARG A 151 17.10 -13.99 -0.39
CA ARG A 151 16.68 -14.04 -1.81
C ARG A 151 17.50 -13.13 -2.74
N GLY A 152 18.38 -12.29 -2.22
CA GLY A 152 19.12 -11.31 -3.00
C GLY A 152 18.29 -10.12 -3.47
N LEU A 153 17.12 -9.89 -2.85
CA LEU A 153 16.17 -8.82 -3.19
C LEU A 153 16.38 -7.54 -2.37
N PHE A 154 17.21 -7.62 -1.33
CA PHE A 154 17.52 -6.46 -0.49
C PHE A 154 19.02 -6.41 -0.21
N ARG A 155 19.57 -5.20 -0.17
CA ARG A 155 20.99 -4.96 0.08
C ARG A 155 21.41 -5.45 1.46
N GLU A 156 22.65 -5.96 1.54
CA GLU A 156 23.25 -6.29 2.83
C GLU A 156 23.72 -5.04 3.56
N GLU A 157 24.39 -4.13 2.81
CA GLU A 157 24.91 -2.86 3.30
C GLU A 157 24.65 -1.73 2.31
N TYR A 158 24.82 -0.48 2.75
CA TYR A 158 24.83 0.67 1.86
C TYR A 158 26.20 0.83 1.24
N GLU A 159 26.29 0.75 -0.09
CA GLU A 159 27.54 0.89 -0.84
C GLU A 159 27.93 2.36 -1.07
N PHE A 160 26.95 3.26 -1.02
CA PHE A 160 27.12 4.67 -1.35
C PHE A 160 26.64 5.58 -0.21
N SER A 161 27.14 6.83 -0.24
CA SER A 161 26.85 7.83 0.80
C SER A 161 25.53 8.57 0.61
N THR A 162 24.93 8.53 -0.58
CA THR A 162 23.68 9.24 -0.87
C THR A 162 22.54 8.29 -1.21
N LEU A 163 21.30 8.67 -0.87
CA LEU A 163 20.11 7.92 -1.27
C LEU A 163 20.04 7.72 -2.78
N ARG A 164 20.36 8.76 -3.54
CA ARG A 164 20.31 8.74 -4.99
C ARG A 164 21.22 7.67 -5.60
N GLN A 165 22.46 7.59 -5.14
CA GLN A 165 23.41 6.56 -5.55
C GLN A 165 22.95 5.16 -5.14
N ASN A 166 22.44 5.00 -3.91
CA ASN A 166 21.90 3.73 -3.43
C ASN A 166 20.61 3.28 -4.18
N LEU A 167 19.95 4.18 -4.89
CA LEU A 167 18.86 3.88 -5.82
C LEU A 167 19.33 3.66 -7.27
N GLY A 168 20.65 3.62 -7.52
CA GLY A 168 21.21 3.42 -8.87
C GLY A 168 20.99 4.61 -9.82
N LEU A 169 20.60 5.77 -9.30
CA LEU A 169 20.33 6.95 -10.10
C LEU A 169 21.61 7.78 -10.33
N PRO A 170 21.83 8.34 -11.55
CA PRO A 170 22.98 9.18 -11.84
C PRO A 170 22.97 10.46 -11.02
N GLU A 171 24.14 11.02 -10.77
CA GLU A 171 24.27 12.33 -10.12
C GLU A 171 23.49 13.42 -10.86
N PRO A 172 22.83 14.34 -10.13
CA PRO A 172 22.08 15.41 -10.75
C PRO A 172 23.02 16.40 -11.44
N ASP A 173 22.72 16.71 -12.71
CA ASP A 173 23.42 17.79 -13.41
C ASP A 173 22.74 19.14 -13.04
N PHE A 174 23.33 19.84 -12.08
CA PHE A 174 22.85 21.15 -11.62
C PHE A 174 23.09 22.28 -12.63
N ASN A 175 23.87 22.04 -13.68
CA ASN A 175 24.18 23.04 -14.73
C ASN A 175 23.26 22.90 -15.95
N ARG A 176 22.30 21.97 -15.94
CA ARG A 176 21.37 21.79 -17.06
C ARG A 176 20.34 22.91 -17.03
N PRO A 177 20.26 23.78 -18.06
CA PRO A 177 19.22 24.79 -18.13
C PRO A 177 17.82 24.10 -18.15
N SER A 178 16.87 24.68 -17.40
CA SER A 178 15.49 24.25 -17.26
C SER A 178 14.71 24.32 -18.58
#